data_2556f14da64da05cfc59453cd6377c01
#
_entry.id   2556f14da64da05cfc59453cd6377c01
#
_cell.length_a   1.000
_cell.length_b   1.000
_cell.length_c   1.000
_cell.angle_alpha   90.00
_cell.angle_beta   90.00
_cell.angle_gamma   90.00
#
_symmetry.space_group_name_H-M   'P 1'
#
loop_
_entity.id
_entity.type
_entity.pdbx_description
1 polymer ?
#
loop_
_entity_poly.entity_id
_entity_poly.type
_entity_poly.pdbx_seq_one_letter_code
_entity_poly.pdbx_strand_id
1 'polypeptide(L)'
;MPDSNFVKKGAELTLKIESLAFGGRGLARYNDFVVFVKNAIPGQTVKTLVYRKKQGYAEARVIEVLEDSPNAVQPPCTHFGVCGGCKTQNLIYKEQLNQKAHQVEDIFRRLGRYPKFELDEVIPAENVYHYRNKMEFTFSPNRWLLSDEPEDTQKSIALGL
;
A
#
# COMPACT_ATOMS: atom_id res chain seq x y z
N MET A 1 15.79 -10.72 19.83
CA MET A 1 15.74 -10.31 18.41
C MET A 1 14.57 -11.04 17.80
N PRO A 2 13.71 -10.40 16.97
CA PRO A 2 12.61 -11.12 16.33
C PRO A 2 13.18 -12.25 15.48
N ASP A 3 12.53 -13.42 15.54
CA ASP A 3 13.00 -14.63 14.86
C ASP A 3 12.77 -14.50 13.35
N SER A 4 13.75 -13.93 12.67
CA SER A 4 13.71 -13.64 11.23
C SER A 4 13.92 -14.87 10.34
N ASN A 5 14.13 -16.06 10.93
CA ASN A 5 14.47 -17.25 10.16
C ASN A 5 13.33 -17.74 9.26
N PHE A 6 12.08 -17.47 9.64
CA PHE A 6 10.89 -17.86 8.86
C PHE A 6 10.58 -16.89 7.73
N VAL A 7 11.04 -15.63 7.80
CA VAL A 7 10.80 -14.62 6.76
C VAL A 7 11.97 -14.64 5.78
N LYS A 8 11.82 -15.32 4.66
CA LYS A 8 12.82 -15.40 3.58
C LYS A 8 12.17 -15.12 2.22
N LYS A 9 12.98 -14.73 1.23
CA LYS A 9 12.49 -14.54 -0.14
C LYS A 9 11.86 -15.84 -0.65
N GLY A 10 10.66 -15.75 -1.23
CA GLY A 10 9.86 -16.87 -1.69
C GLY A 10 8.95 -17.48 -0.60
N ALA A 11 9.02 -17.05 0.66
CA ALA A 11 8.11 -17.53 1.69
C ALA A 11 6.70 -16.97 1.49
N GLU A 12 5.70 -17.82 1.70
CA GLU A 12 4.31 -17.42 1.83
C GLU A 12 4.00 -17.20 3.30
N LEU A 13 3.35 -16.08 3.61
CA LEU A 13 2.99 -15.69 4.97
C LEU A 13 1.53 -15.23 5.00
N THR A 14 0.80 -15.65 6.03
CA THR A 14 -0.50 -15.04 6.36
C THR A 14 -0.26 -13.90 7.33
N LEU A 15 -0.69 -12.70 6.95
CA LEU A 15 -0.42 -11.47 7.68
C LEU A 15 -1.70 -10.67 7.90
N LYS A 16 -1.86 -10.13 9.11
CA LYS A 16 -2.87 -9.11 9.40
C LYS A 16 -2.25 -7.74 9.21
N ILE A 17 -2.87 -6.91 8.40
CA ILE A 17 -2.38 -5.56 8.10
C ILE A 17 -2.82 -4.61 9.21
N GLU A 18 -1.84 -3.99 9.88
CA GLU A 18 -2.04 -3.13 11.04
C GLU A 18 -2.29 -1.68 10.64
N SER A 19 -1.50 -1.17 9.68
CA SER A 19 -1.53 0.23 9.26
C SER A 19 -0.98 0.41 7.86
N LEU A 20 -0.99 1.65 7.36
CA LEU A 20 -0.28 2.04 6.14
C LEU A 20 1.06 2.71 6.49
N ALA A 21 2.14 2.19 5.94
CA ALA A 21 3.41 2.89 5.92
C ALA A 21 3.38 4.05 4.92
N PHE A 22 4.30 5.00 5.09
CA PHE A 22 4.50 6.08 4.13
C PHE A 22 4.73 5.53 2.72
N GLY A 23 4.01 6.07 1.74
CA GLY A 23 3.99 5.53 0.36
C GLY A 23 2.91 4.49 0.10
N GLY A 24 1.99 4.22 1.06
CA GLY A 24 0.77 3.45 0.85
C GLY A 24 0.94 1.93 0.82
N ARG A 25 2.00 1.40 1.41
CA ARG A 25 2.15 -0.04 1.63
C ARG A 25 1.52 -0.43 2.96
N GLY A 26 0.80 -1.55 2.99
CA GLY A 26 0.37 -2.15 4.25
C GLY A 26 1.57 -2.52 5.12
N LEU A 27 1.46 -2.26 6.42
CA LEU A 27 2.44 -2.67 7.41
C LEU A 27 1.85 -3.81 8.23
N ALA A 28 2.60 -4.88 8.37
CA ALA A 28 2.28 -6.02 9.22
C ALA A 28 3.51 -6.47 9.99
N ARG A 29 3.31 -7.28 11.04
CA ARG A 29 4.38 -7.96 11.76
C ARG A 29 4.20 -9.47 11.71
N TYR A 30 5.30 -10.14 11.46
CA TYR A 30 5.39 -11.59 11.59
C TYR A 30 6.43 -11.91 12.67
N ASN A 31 5.96 -12.36 13.84
CA ASN A 31 6.81 -12.57 15.02
C ASN A 31 7.72 -11.33 15.30
N ASP A 32 7.09 -10.16 15.39
CA ASP A 32 7.73 -8.85 15.57
C ASP A 32 8.63 -8.37 14.41
N PHE A 33 8.82 -9.20 13.38
CA PHE A 33 9.55 -8.77 12.19
C PHE A 33 8.64 -7.99 11.24
N VAL A 34 9.08 -6.78 10.84
CA VAL A 34 8.31 -5.87 9.99
C VAL A 34 8.22 -6.39 8.57
N VAL A 35 7.01 -6.43 8.02
CA VAL A 35 6.74 -6.79 6.62
C VAL A 35 5.88 -5.70 5.98
N PHE A 36 6.41 -5.10 4.91
CA PHE A 36 5.67 -4.17 4.06
C PHE A 36 4.98 -4.93 2.94
N VAL A 37 3.67 -4.79 2.84
CA VAL A 37 2.84 -5.54 1.88
C VAL A 37 2.30 -4.58 0.81
N LYS A 38 2.65 -4.83 -0.45
CA LYS A 38 2.13 -4.06 -1.59
C LYS A 38 0.66 -4.39 -1.82
N ASN A 39 -0.16 -3.36 -2.08
CA ASN A 39 -1.59 -3.45 -2.39
C ASN A 39 -2.46 -4.04 -1.26
N ALA A 40 -2.04 -3.90 0.00
CA ALA A 40 -2.82 -4.29 1.17
C ALA A 40 -3.23 -3.05 1.98
N ILE A 41 -4.41 -3.10 2.59
CA ILE A 41 -4.97 -2.03 3.42
C ILE A 41 -5.18 -2.49 4.87
N PRO A 42 -5.19 -1.55 5.85
CA PRO A 42 -5.39 -1.88 7.26
C PRO A 42 -6.68 -2.65 7.50
N GLY A 43 -6.60 -3.62 8.40
CA GLY A 43 -7.72 -4.48 8.77
C GLY A 43 -7.86 -5.76 7.93
N GLN A 44 -7.19 -5.85 6.78
CA GLN A 44 -7.16 -7.08 6.00
C GLN A 44 -6.32 -8.18 6.66
N THR A 45 -6.75 -9.43 6.51
CA THR A 45 -5.92 -10.62 6.68
C THR A 45 -5.61 -11.16 5.28
N VAL A 46 -4.32 -11.21 4.93
CA VAL A 46 -3.89 -11.53 3.56
C VAL A 46 -2.85 -12.65 3.53
N LYS A 47 -2.95 -13.51 2.52
CA LYS A 47 -1.88 -14.42 2.12
C LYS A 47 -0.91 -13.66 1.22
N THR A 48 0.38 -13.71 1.52
CA THR A 48 1.40 -12.89 0.86
C THR A 48 2.58 -13.72 0.39
N LEU A 49 3.28 -13.24 -0.65
CA LEU A 49 4.57 -13.77 -1.09
C LEU A 49 5.67 -12.74 -0.82
N VAL A 50 6.67 -13.13 -0.04
CA VAL A 50 7.87 -12.32 0.22
C VAL A 50 8.75 -12.29 -1.03
N TYR A 51 8.92 -11.11 -1.65
CA TYR A 51 9.78 -10.98 -2.82
C TYR A 51 11.16 -10.37 -2.51
N ARG A 52 11.29 -9.70 -1.34
CA ARG A 52 12.54 -9.10 -0.90
C ARG A 52 12.68 -9.16 0.62
N LYS A 53 13.87 -9.50 1.11
CA LYS A 53 14.24 -9.43 2.54
C LYS A 53 15.43 -8.51 2.72
N LYS A 54 15.37 -7.68 3.74
CA LYS A 54 16.45 -6.84 4.27
C LYS A 54 16.73 -7.23 5.73
N GLN A 55 17.79 -6.66 6.33
CA GLN A 55 18.17 -6.97 7.70
C GLN A 55 17.06 -6.66 8.72
N GLY A 56 16.34 -5.54 8.56
CA GLY A 56 15.32 -5.08 9.52
C GLY A 56 13.87 -5.22 9.04
N TYR A 57 13.61 -5.63 7.79
CA TYR A 57 12.24 -5.75 7.24
C TYR A 57 12.20 -6.65 6.02
N ALA A 58 11.00 -7.05 5.64
CA ALA A 58 10.73 -7.70 4.36
C ALA A 58 9.70 -6.92 3.54
N GLU A 59 9.70 -7.17 2.24
CA GLU A 59 8.70 -6.68 1.30
C GLU A 59 7.96 -7.87 0.70
N ALA A 60 6.63 -7.82 0.74
CA ALA A 60 5.75 -8.84 0.22
C ALA A 60 4.68 -8.24 -0.70
N ARG A 61 4.05 -9.09 -1.48
CA ARG A 61 2.85 -8.76 -2.27
C ARG A 61 1.70 -9.66 -1.86
N VAL A 62 0.49 -9.17 -1.97
CA VAL A 62 -0.71 -9.98 -1.76
C VAL A 62 -0.81 -11.05 -2.84
N ILE A 63 -1.10 -12.29 -2.45
CA ILE A 63 -1.51 -13.39 -3.30
C ILE A 63 -3.05 -13.50 -3.25
N GLU A 64 -3.59 -13.41 -2.02
CA GLU A 64 -5.01 -13.61 -1.76
C GLU A 64 -5.43 -12.78 -0.55
N VAL A 65 -6.62 -12.22 -0.59
CA VAL A 65 -7.26 -11.59 0.57
C VAL A 65 -8.14 -12.64 1.23
N LEU A 66 -7.78 -13.06 2.44
CA LEU A 66 -8.51 -14.07 3.21
C LEU A 66 -9.68 -13.46 3.96
N GLU A 67 -9.47 -12.28 4.53
CA GLU A 67 -10.49 -11.48 5.20
C GLU A 67 -10.31 -10.04 4.76
N ASP A 68 -11.42 -9.41 4.31
CA ASP A 68 -11.35 -8.02 3.88
C ASP A 68 -11.47 -7.05 5.05
N SER A 69 -11.08 -5.81 4.81
CA SER A 69 -11.19 -4.73 5.77
C SER A 69 -12.64 -4.20 5.81
N PRO A 70 -13.17 -3.89 7.00
CA PRO A 70 -14.47 -3.20 7.10
C PRO A 70 -14.45 -1.81 6.44
N ASN A 71 -13.26 -1.27 6.20
CA ASN A 71 -13.04 0.01 5.55
C ASN A 71 -12.67 -0.11 4.05
N ALA A 72 -12.74 -1.32 3.50
CA ALA A 72 -12.52 -1.54 2.08
C ALA A 72 -13.66 -0.99 1.24
N VAL A 73 -13.31 -0.42 0.09
CA VAL A 73 -14.27 0.04 -0.92
C VAL A 73 -13.79 -0.34 -2.31
N GLN A 74 -14.74 -0.53 -3.23
CA GLN A 74 -14.39 -0.76 -4.62
C GLN A 74 -13.75 0.50 -5.22
N PRO A 75 -12.52 0.42 -5.74
CA PRO A 75 -11.88 1.55 -6.41
C PRO A 75 -12.67 1.97 -7.67
N PRO A 76 -12.91 3.26 -7.89
CA PRO A 76 -13.60 3.71 -9.10
C PRO A 76 -12.75 3.61 -10.37
N CYS A 77 -11.42 3.51 -10.24
CA CYS A 77 -10.50 3.43 -11.37
C CYS A 77 -10.21 1.97 -11.74
N THR A 78 -10.48 1.58 -12.99
CA THR A 78 -10.24 0.24 -13.53
C THR A 78 -8.74 -0.13 -13.54
N HIS A 79 -7.84 0.86 -13.57
CA HIS A 79 -6.40 0.65 -13.54
C HIS A 79 -5.78 0.62 -12.14
N PHE A 80 -6.63 0.69 -11.09
CA PHE A 80 -6.13 0.63 -9.71
C PHE A 80 -5.43 -0.70 -9.44
N GLY A 81 -4.29 -0.63 -8.75
CA GLY A 81 -3.47 -1.82 -8.43
C GLY A 81 -2.45 -2.18 -9.52
N VAL A 82 -2.70 -1.83 -10.77
CA VAL A 82 -1.77 -2.02 -11.91
C VAL A 82 -0.98 -0.74 -12.17
N CYS A 83 -1.69 0.38 -12.34
CA CYS A 83 -1.10 1.70 -12.48
C CYS A 83 -0.44 2.16 -11.18
N GLY A 84 0.70 2.82 -11.27
CA GLY A 84 1.44 3.36 -10.13
C GLY A 84 0.87 4.62 -9.50
N GLY A 85 -0.11 5.28 -10.12
CA GLY A 85 -0.58 6.62 -9.77
C GLY A 85 -1.31 6.73 -8.45
N CYS A 86 -2.11 5.72 -8.07
CA CYS A 86 -2.90 5.72 -6.83
C CYS A 86 -2.52 4.56 -5.93
N LYS A 87 -2.64 4.76 -4.60
CA LYS A 87 -2.23 3.76 -3.61
C LYS A 87 -3.36 3.31 -2.67
N THR A 88 -4.41 4.10 -2.50
CA THR A 88 -5.40 3.90 -1.44
C THR A 88 -6.84 4.12 -1.90
N GLN A 89 -7.15 4.02 -3.20
CA GLN A 89 -8.52 4.14 -3.70
C GLN A 89 -9.47 3.06 -3.17
N ASN A 90 -8.92 1.93 -2.74
CA ASN A 90 -9.65 0.81 -2.14
C ASN A 90 -9.90 0.96 -0.63
N LEU A 91 -9.63 2.13 -0.05
CA LEU A 91 -9.84 2.44 1.35
C LEU A 91 -10.80 3.63 1.47
N ILE A 92 -11.80 3.58 2.36
CA ILE A 92 -12.71 4.72 2.57
C ILE A 92 -11.92 5.99 2.93
N TYR A 93 -12.39 7.14 2.46
CA TYR A 93 -11.64 8.40 2.57
C TYR A 93 -11.35 8.80 4.02
N LYS A 94 -12.31 8.60 4.93
CA LYS A 94 -12.10 8.85 6.35
C LYS A 94 -10.89 8.09 6.90
N GLU A 95 -10.76 6.81 6.52
CA GLU A 95 -9.63 5.99 6.98
C GLU A 95 -8.33 6.39 6.31
N GLN A 96 -8.36 6.88 5.05
CA GLN A 96 -7.17 7.46 4.43
C GLN A 96 -6.63 8.66 5.22
N LEU A 97 -7.51 9.53 5.74
CA LEU A 97 -7.13 10.66 6.60
C LEU A 97 -6.54 10.18 7.92
N ASN A 98 -7.18 9.20 8.59
CA ASN A 98 -6.67 8.59 9.82
C ASN A 98 -5.26 8.02 9.63
N GLN A 99 -5.04 7.27 8.55
CA GLN A 99 -3.74 6.69 8.24
C GLN A 99 -2.67 7.77 7.97
N LYS A 100 -3.03 8.87 7.32
CA LYS A 100 -2.12 10.02 7.14
C LYS A 100 -1.77 10.70 8.47
N ALA A 101 -2.76 10.89 9.34
CA ALA A 101 -2.53 11.41 10.70
C ALA A 101 -1.54 10.53 11.46
N HIS A 102 -1.78 9.23 11.51
CA HIS A 102 -0.90 8.27 12.18
C HIS A 102 0.53 8.28 11.60
N GLN A 103 0.68 8.39 10.27
CA GLN A 103 2.01 8.49 9.65
C GLN A 103 2.76 9.74 10.08
N VAL A 104 2.10 10.88 10.15
CA VAL A 104 2.71 12.14 10.61
C VAL A 104 3.12 12.03 12.07
N GLU A 105 2.22 11.58 12.94
CA GLU A 105 2.53 11.38 14.36
C GLU A 105 3.72 10.46 14.58
N ASP A 106 3.73 9.33 13.88
CA ASP A 106 4.78 8.32 13.96
C ASP A 106 6.15 8.88 13.52
N ILE A 107 6.18 9.69 12.45
CA ILE A 107 7.40 10.37 11.99
C ILE A 107 7.90 11.34 13.05
N PHE A 108 7.05 12.20 13.59
CA PHE A 108 7.47 13.18 14.59
C PHE A 108 7.91 12.52 15.90
N ARG A 109 7.16 11.53 16.39
CA ARG A 109 7.47 10.86 17.66
C ARG A 109 8.72 9.97 17.57
N ARG A 110 8.83 9.14 16.53
CA ARG A 110 9.93 8.17 16.41
C ARG A 110 11.18 8.76 15.76
N LEU A 111 11.06 9.39 14.59
CA LEU A 111 12.20 9.92 13.87
C LEU A 111 12.57 11.31 14.36
N GLY A 112 11.60 12.16 14.57
CA GLY A 112 11.77 13.51 15.11
C GLY A 112 12.16 13.53 16.59
N ARG A 113 11.99 12.42 17.32
CA ARG A 113 12.23 12.30 18.76
C ARG A 113 11.44 13.37 19.56
N TYR A 114 10.23 13.68 19.11
CA TYR A 114 9.34 14.65 19.73
C TYR A 114 8.12 13.94 20.37
N PRO A 115 8.27 13.37 21.58
CA PRO A 115 7.27 12.48 22.18
C PRO A 115 5.95 13.17 22.53
N LYS A 116 5.97 14.49 22.74
CA LYS A 116 4.80 15.33 23.06
C LYS A 116 4.18 15.97 21.82
N PHE A 117 4.44 15.41 20.62
CA PHE A 117 3.84 15.89 19.38
C PHE A 117 2.32 15.63 19.43
N GLU A 118 1.55 16.68 19.24
CA GLU A 118 0.11 16.64 19.05
C GLU A 118 -0.21 17.08 17.65
N LEU A 119 -1.05 16.36 16.97
CA LEU A 119 -1.51 16.67 15.61
C LEU A 119 -2.90 17.31 15.72
N ASP A 120 -3.07 18.44 15.11
CA ASP A 120 -4.41 19.00 14.89
C ASP A 120 -5.20 18.13 13.89
N GLU A 121 -6.49 18.43 13.76
CA GLU A 121 -7.35 17.72 12.83
C GLU A 121 -6.81 17.80 11.39
N VAL A 122 -6.78 16.66 10.69
CA VAL A 122 -6.42 16.64 9.28
C VAL A 122 -7.55 17.22 8.46
N ILE A 123 -7.32 18.35 7.82
CA ILE A 123 -8.30 19.02 6.96
C ILE A 123 -8.58 18.15 5.73
N PRO A 124 -9.83 17.67 5.55
CA PRO A 124 -10.19 16.86 4.40
C PRO A 124 -10.26 17.69 3.11
N ALA A 125 -10.02 17.05 1.96
CA ALA A 125 -10.30 17.67 0.68
C ALA A 125 -11.82 17.65 0.43
N GLU A 126 -12.38 18.74 -0.08
CA GLU A 126 -13.78 18.84 -0.46
C GLU A 126 -14.11 17.83 -1.57
N ASN A 127 -13.23 17.74 -2.58
CA ASN A 127 -13.32 16.76 -3.66
C ASN A 127 -12.21 15.73 -3.53
N VAL A 128 -12.58 14.47 -3.31
CA VAL A 128 -11.62 13.35 -3.17
C VAL A 128 -10.97 13.00 -4.51
N TYR A 129 -11.68 13.24 -5.61
CA TYR A 129 -11.22 13.03 -6.99
C TYR A 129 -11.26 14.34 -7.77
N HIS A 130 -10.57 14.38 -8.91
CA HIS A 130 -10.51 15.52 -9.83
C HIS A 130 -9.94 16.82 -9.23
N TYR A 131 -9.19 16.71 -8.13
CA TYR A 131 -8.54 17.87 -7.47
C TYR A 131 -7.20 18.22 -8.10
N ARG A 132 -6.57 17.28 -8.81
CA ARG A 132 -5.21 17.42 -9.32
C ARG A 132 -5.21 18.15 -10.66
N ASN A 133 -4.50 19.26 -10.76
CA ASN A 133 -4.42 20.10 -11.95
C ASN A 133 -3.07 20.04 -12.68
N LYS A 134 -2.10 19.27 -12.15
CA LYS A 134 -0.81 18.99 -12.81
C LYS A 134 -0.55 17.49 -12.83
N MET A 135 -0.30 16.96 -14.02
CA MET A 135 0.03 15.55 -14.23
C MET A 135 1.33 15.46 -15.03
N GLU A 136 2.17 14.51 -14.68
CA GLU A 136 3.36 14.16 -15.45
C GLU A 136 3.17 12.75 -15.99
N PHE A 137 3.31 12.59 -17.30
CA PHE A 137 3.11 11.32 -17.96
C PHE A 137 4.43 10.84 -18.60
N THR A 138 4.61 9.53 -18.60
CA THR A 138 5.76 8.89 -19.23
C THR A 138 5.29 8.07 -20.44
N PHE A 139 5.96 8.25 -21.57
CA PHE A 139 5.77 7.37 -22.71
C PHE A 139 6.48 6.05 -22.45
N SER A 140 5.78 4.94 -22.71
CA SER A 140 6.33 3.60 -22.63
C SER A 140 6.10 2.85 -23.95
N PRO A 141 7.07 2.05 -24.43
CA PRO A 141 6.85 1.18 -25.59
C PRO A 141 5.83 0.08 -25.31
N ASN A 142 5.55 -0.19 -24.03
CA ASN A 142 4.63 -1.24 -23.60
C ASN A 142 3.67 -0.70 -22.57
N ARG A 143 2.36 -0.86 -22.80
CA ARG A 143 1.34 -0.61 -21.78
C ARG A 143 1.33 -1.71 -20.72
N TRP A 144 0.80 -1.41 -19.54
CA TRP A 144 0.47 -2.43 -18.56
C TRP A 144 -0.73 -3.26 -19.02
N LEU A 145 -0.69 -4.55 -18.74
CA LEU A 145 -1.84 -5.41 -18.88
C LEU A 145 -2.69 -5.35 -17.61
N LEU A 146 -4.00 -5.37 -17.75
CA LEU A 146 -4.91 -5.58 -16.63
C LEU A 146 -4.90 -7.05 -16.23
N SER A 147 -5.36 -7.34 -15.01
CA SER A 147 -5.32 -8.69 -14.45
C SER A 147 -6.21 -9.71 -15.18
N ASP A 148 -7.21 -9.22 -15.93
CA ASP A 148 -8.16 -9.98 -16.74
C ASP A 148 -7.75 -10.11 -18.22
N GLU A 149 -6.65 -9.47 -18.62
CA GLU A 149 -6.14 -9.56 -19.98
C GLU A 149 -5.18 -10.76 -20.14
N PRO A 150 -5.25 -11.49 -21.27
CA PRO A 150 -4.31 -12.55 -21.60
C PRO A 150 -2.83 -12.05 -21.62
N GLU A 151 -1.90 -12.88 -21.16
CA GLU A 151 -0.48 -12.53 -21.11
C GLU A 151 0.15 -12.26 -22.49
N ASP A 152 -0.41 -12.85 -23.55
CA ASP A 152 -0.01 -12.68 -24.94
C ASP A 152 -0.62 -11.47 -25.62
N THR A 153 -1.44 -10.68 -24.90
CA THR A 153 -2.02 -9.44 -25.42
C THR A 153 -0.93 -8.50 -25.92
N GLN A 154 -1.08 -8.02 -27.15
CA GLN A 154 -0.12 -7.10 -27.77
C GLN A 154 0.03 -5.83 -26.94
N LYS A 155 1.26 -5.56 -26.49
CA LYS A 155 1.62 -4.35 -25.75
C LYS A 155 1.98 -3.27 -26.75
N SER A 156 1.13 -2.27 -26.85
CA SER A 156 1.35 -1.09 -27.70
C SER A 156 1.97 0.06 -26.90
N ILE A 157 2.45 1.08 -27.62
CA ILE A 157 2.89 2.35 -27.01
C ILE A 157 1.78 2.91 -26.13
N ALA A 158 2.14 3.32 -24.93
CA ALA A 158 1.24 3.86 -23.94
C ALA A 158 1.78 5.14 -23.32
N LEU A 159 0.85 5.97 -22.87
CA LEU A 159 1.09 7.11 -22.01
C LEU A 159 0.57 6.76 -20.63
N GLY A 160 1.42 6.81 -19.63
CA GLY A 160 1.04 6.41 -18.26
C GLY A 160 1.73 7.25 -17.18
N LEU A 161 1.28 7.03 -15.95
CA LEU A 161 1.79 7.64 -14.71
C LEU A 161 2.79 6.71 -14.04
#